data_bd0d282b63db79907fe5afffee3be8ee
#
_entry.id   bd0d282b63db79907fe5afffee3be8ee
#
_cell.length_a   1.000
_cell.length_b   1.000
_cell.length_c   1.000
_cell.angle_alpha   90.00
_cell.angle_beta   90.00
_cell.angle_gamma   90.00
#
_symmetry.space_group_name_H-M   'P 1'
#
loop_
_entity.id
_entity.type
_entity.pdbx_description
1 polymer ?
#
loop_
_entity_poly.entity_id
_entity_poly.type
_entity_poly.pdbx_seq_one_letter_code
_entity_poly.pdbx_strand_id
1 'polypeptide(L)'
;MEVMYTDRNRLPQGSLEKYSIDLELGGDNDFEMQMNIKNHCMGAGCIWYVKDEEYGGIVDDVKVDTNKSRVYYSGRGWRGILEKKVIRPDTGKDYLTVSGDANDVLALLMERCGLVDLFGVPKISSGIQISGYQFPRYVDAYAGIVKMLSSVGAKLKIIYNDKESCVNISAVPIRDLSSEYEYSDDYGMKIIIERKTGGVNHLICLGSGELAARTVIDLYVDKSGNITEKQAYFGEYEIAETYDYGNSESSEELKEKGIERLEELKSYDFVSASFSKLDVGIGDIIGGRNRATGIVLKEQVEEEIVKIKNGIETITYKVGEE
;
A
#
# COMPACT_ATOMS: atom_id res chain seq x y z
N MET A 1 2.69 -23.85 -6.20
CA MET A 1 2.48 -23.20 -4.90
C MET A 1 1.47 -24.02 -4.11
N GLU A 2 1.75 -24.32 -2.86
CA GLU A 2 0.82 -25.03 -1.96
C GLU A 2 0.16 -24.01 -1.03
N VAL A 3 -1.17 -23.97 -1.04
CA VAL A 3 -1.95 -23.09 -0.18
C VAL A 3 -2.53 -23.93 0.96
N MET A 4 -2.17 -23.55 2.17
CA MET A 4 -2.60 -24.19 3.42
C MET A 4 -3.78 -23.42 4.00
N TYR A 5 -4.55 -24.08 4.86
CA TYR A 5 -5.60 -23.39 5.62
C TYR A 5 -5.74 -23.92 7.04
N THR A 6 -6.33 -23.10 7.90
CA THR A 6 -6.64 -23.44 9.29
C THR A 6 -8.15 -23.34 9.52
N ASP A 7 -8.61 -23.88 10.63
CA ASP A 7 -9.91 -23.52 11.18
C ASP A 7 -9.87 -22.11 11.82
N ARG A 8 -11.01 -21.66 12.36
CA ARG A 8 -11.12 -20.36 13.05
C ARG A 8 -10.32 -20.28 14.36
N ASN A 9 -9.88 -21.40 14.90
CA ASN A 9 -9.01 -21.48 16.08
C ASN A 9 -7.53 -21.56 15.71
N ARG A 10 -7.22 -21.36 14.41
CA ARG A 10 -5.88 -21.45 13.82
C ARG A 10 -5.24 -22.84 13.87
N LEU A 11 -6.04 -23.87 14.00
CA LEU A 11 -5.55 -25.25 13.91
C LEU A 11 -5.40 -25.64 12.43
N PRO A 12 -4.21 -26.08 11.98
CA PRO A 12 -3.97 -26.50 10.61
C PRO A 12 -4.94 -27.62 10.18
N GLN A 13 -5.55 -27.48 9.01
CA GLN A 13 -6.50 -28.43 8.46
C GLN A 13 -5.98 -29.19 7.23
N GLY A 14 -5.00 -28.61 6.52
CA GLY A 14 -4.42 -29.21 5.32
C GLY A 14 -4.19 -28.19 4.22
N SER A 15 -4.04 -28.69 2.98
CA SER A 15 -3.86 -27.87 1.79
C SER A 15 -5.15 -27.79 0.97
N LEU A 16 -5.32 -26.65 0.27
CA LEU A 16 -6.44 -26.43 -0.64
C LEU A 16 -6.19 -27.09 -1.99
N GLU A 17 -7.25 -27.63 -2.59
CA GLU A 17 -7.22 -28.22 -3.91
C GLU A 17 -8.16 -27.50 -4.88
N LYS A 18 -7.72 -27.33 -6.14
CA LYS A 18 -8.55 -26.82 -7.26
C LYS A 18 -9.19 -25.47 -6.97
N TYR A 19 -8.38 -24.53 -6.55
CA TYR A 19 -8.77 -23.16 -6.22
C TYR A 19 -8.28 -22.15 -7.29
N SER A 20 -8.86 -20.97 -7.24
CA SER A 20 -8.35 -19.78 -7.90
C SER A 20 -8.36 -18.65 -6.87
N ILE A 21 -7.26 -17.93 -6.75
CA ILE A 21 -7.08 -16.80 -5.82
C ILE A 21 -6.71 -15.56 -6.63
N ASP A 22 -7.30 -14.44 -6.26
CA ASP A 22 -6.90 -13.09 -6.61
C ASP A 22 -6.58 -12.39 -5.29
N LEU A 23 -5.34 -11.98 -5.09
CA LEU A 23 -4.85 -11.35 -3.86
C LEU A 23 -4.19 -10.03 -4.24
N GLU A 24 -4.59 -8.96 -3.60
CA GLU A 24 -4.00 -7.64 -3.75
C GLU A 24 -3.24 -7.24 -2.49
N LEU A 25 -2.00 -6.81 -2.66
CA LEU A 25 -1.11 -6.35 -1.60
C LEU A 25 -0.66 -4.92 -1.92
N GLY A 26 -0.76 -4.01 -0.95
CA GLY A 26 -0.39 -2.60 -1.10
C GLY A 26 -1.55 -1.69 -1.52
N GLY A 27 -2.47 -2.19 -2.35
CA GLY A 27 -3.72 -1.53 -2.75
C GLY A 27 -4.87 -1.86 -1.78
N ASP A 28 -5.89 -2.59 -2.27
CA ASP A 28 -7.07 -2.94 -1.47
C ASP A 28 -6.75 -3.92 -0.31
N ASN A 29 -5.60 -4.58 -0.35
CA ASN A 29 -5.09 -5.48 0.70
C ASN A 29 -6.05 -6.61 1.10
N ASP A 30 -6.82 -7.07 0.14
CA ASP A 30 -7.83 -8.12 0.29
C ASP A 30 -7.58 -9.29 -0.66
N PHE A 31 -8.45 -10.28 -0.59
CA PHE A 31 -8.42 -11.42 -1.51
C PHE A 31 -9.81 -11.90 -1.89
N GLU A 32 -9.91 -12.44 -3.08
CA GLU A 32 -11.03 -13.27 -3.54
C GLU A 32 -10.51 -14.66 -3.90
N MET A 33 -11.12 -15.69 -3.31
CA MET A 33 -10.81 -17.09 -3.62
C MET A 33 -12.07 -17.80 -4.06
N GLN A 34 -11.97 -18.62 -5.12
CA GLN A 34 -13.08 -19.45 -5.55
C GLN A 34 -12.68 -20.91 -5.74
N MET A 35 -13.59 -21.80 -5.43
CA MET A 35 -13.45 -23.23 -5.68
C MET A 35 -14.80 -23.91 -5.98
N ASN A 36 -14.77 -25.18 -6.35
CA ASN A 36 -15.99 -25.95 -6.51
C ASN A 36 -16.67 -26.14 -5.14
N ILE A 37 -18.00 -26.07 -5.10
CA ILE A 37 -18.78 -26.24 -3.86
C ILE A 37 -18.49 -27.55 -3.13
N LYS A 38 -18.11 -28.61 -3.86
CA LYS A 38 -17.73 -29.90 -3.29
C LYS A 38 -16.43 -29.87 -2.49
N ASN A 39 -15.60 -28.87 -2.75
CA ASN A 39 -14.33 -28.63 -2.07
C ASN A 39 -14.45 -27.58 -0.95
N HIS A 40 -15.68 -27.18 -0.61
CA HIS A 40 -15.92 -26.24 0.48
C HIS A 40 -15.34 -26.75 1.80
N CYS A 41 -14.43 -25.99 2.41
CA CYS A 41 -13.68 -26.43 3.58
C CYS A 41 -13.43 -25.31 4.61
N MET A 42 -13.65 -24.04 4.26
CA MET A 42 -13.43 -22.90 5.13
C MET A 42 -14.73 -22.16 5.45
N GLY A 43 -14.75 -21.47 6.58
CA GLY A 43 -15.80 -20.54 6.99
C GLY A 43 -15.21 -19.22 7.44
N ALA A 44 -16.06 -18.30 7.85
CA ALA A 44 -15.61 -17.02 8.41
C ALA A 44 -14.70 -17.23 9.62
N GLY A 45 -13.58 -16.50 9.65
CA GLY A 45 -12.53 -16.60 10.66
C GLY A 45 -11.47 -17.66 10.38
N CYS A 46 -11.62 -18.51 9.35
CA CYS A 46 -10.54 -19.37 8.89
C CYS A 46 -9.42 -18.54 8.26
N ILE A 47 -8.19 -19.03 8.38
CA ILE A 47 -7.02 -18.43 7.76
C ILE A 47 -6.55 -19.31 6.61
N TRP A 48 -6.14 -18.72 5.52
CA TRP A 48 -5.37 -19.39 4.47
C TRP A 48 -4.00 -18.72 4.34
N TYR A 49 -2.99 -19.48 3.93
CA TYR A 49 -1.64 -18.96 3.80
C TYR A 49 -0.79 -19.80 2.85
N VAL A 50 0.27 -19.17 2.35
CA VAL A 50 1.39 -19.83 1.70
C VAL A 50 2.59 -19.77 2.65
N LYS A 51 3.25 -20.91 2.80
CA LYS A 51 4.37 -21.04 3.73
C LYS A 51 5.56 -20.21 3.28
N ASP A 52 6.17 -19.50 4.24
CA ASP A 52 7.34 -18.65 4.06
C ASP A 52 7.16 -17.51 3.04
N GLU A 53 5.88 -17.18 2.69
CA GLU A 53 5.50 -16.07 1.82
C GLU A 53 4.57 -15.08 2.54
N GLU A 54 4.35 -13.91 1.94
CA GLU A 54 3.37 -12.95 2.45
C GLU A 54 1.92 -13.35 2.12
N TYR A 55 1.71 -14.29 1.22
CA TYR A 55 0.38 -14.62 0.69
C TYR A 55 -0.47 -15.34 1.72
N GLY A 56 -1.55 -14.69 2.11
CA GLY A 56 -2.50 -15.22 3.07
C GLY A 56 -3.47 -14.15 3.59
N GLY A 57 -4.43 -14.61 4.38
CA GLY A 57 -5.44 -13.73 4.95
C GLY A 57 -6.48 -14.48 5.77
N ILE A 58 -7.42 -13.70 6.31
CA ILE A 58 -8.57 -14.18 7.07
C ILE A 58 -9.83 -14.12 6.23
N VAL A 59 -10.59 -15.20 6.21
CA VAL A 59 -11.90 -15.24 5.55
C VAL A 59 -12.91 -14.44 6.37
N ASP A 60 -13.42 -13.37 5.79
CA ASP A 60 -14.48 -12.56 6.39
C ASP A 60 -15.86 -12.99 5.87
N ASP A 61 -15.97 -13.28 4.55
CA ASP A 61 -17.23 -13.62 3.89
C ASP A 61 -17.14 -14.92 3.12
N VAL A 62 -18.27 -15.65 3.08
CA VAL A 62 -18.46 -16.88 2.30
C VAL A 62 -19.74 -16.76 1.48
N LYS A 63 -19.61 -16.82 0.16
CA LYS A 63 -20.73 -16.79 -0.78
C LYS A 63 -20.83 -18.12 -1.52
N VAL A 64 -22.00 -18.73 -1.52
CA VAL A 64 -22.28 -19.98 -2.24
C VAL A 64 -23.20 -19.69 -3.43
N ASP A 65 -22.76 -20.05 -4.63
CA ASP A 65 -23.55 -20.00 -5.87
C ASP A 65 -23.83 -21.41 -6.34
N THR A 66 -25.03 -21.90 -6.06
CA THR A 66 -25.47 -23.24 -6.43
C THR A 66 -25.67 -23.38 -7.94
N ASN A 67 -26.01 -22.31 -8.66
CA ASN A 67 -26.18 -22.34 -10.11
C ASN A 67 -24.86 -22.59 -10.84
N LYS A 68 -23.77 -22.02 -10.32
CA LYS A 68 -22.42 -22.19 -10.85
C LYS A 68 -21.66 -23.35 -10.20
N SER A 69 -22.23 -23.96 -9.18
CA SER A 69 -21.54 -24.96 -8.33
C SER A 69 -20.21 -24.42 -7.77
N ARG A 70 -20.21 -23.16 -7.29
CA ARG A 70 -19.05 -22.45 -6.77
C ARG A 70 -19.28 -21.96 -5.36
N VAL A 71 -18.19 -21.94 -4.59
CA VAL A 71 -18.06 -21.19 -3.34
C VAL A 71 -16.98 -20.14 -3.51
N TYR A 72 -17.25 -18.96 -3.00
CA TYR A 72 -16.34 -17.80 -2.98
C TYR A 72 -16.04 -17.47 -1.53
N TYR A 73 -14.79 -17.24 -1.27
CA TYR A 73 -14.30 -16.71 0.01
C TYR A 73 -13.65 -15.37 -0.27
N SER A 74 -13.96 -14.38 0.52
CA SER A 74 -13.30 -13.07 0.48
C SER A 74 -12.96 -12.60 1.87
N GLY A 75 -12.00 -11.71 1.96
CA GLY A 75 -11.58 -11.16 3.23
C GLY A 75 -10.26 -10.44 3.14
N ARG A 76 -9.76 -10.05 4.30
CA ARG A 76 -8.56 -9.24 4.44
C ARG A 76 -7.29 -10.07 4.32
N GLY A 77 -6.34 -9.59 3.48
CA GLY A 77 -4.94 -10.01 3.54
C GLY A 77 -4.28 -9.53 4.84
N TRP A 78 -3.01 -9.88 5.05
CA TRP A 78 -2.30 -9.48 6.28
C TRP A 78 -2.21 -7.96 6.43
N ARG A 79 -1.98 -7.22 5.34
CA ARG A 79 -1.96 -5.75 5.32
C ARG A 79 -3.34 -5.18 5.61
N GLY A 80 -4.40 -5.76 5.04
CA GLY A 80 -5.78 -5.35 5.27
C GLY A 80 -6.24 -5.53 6.73
N ILE A 81 -5.67 -6.50 7.46
CA ILE A 81 -5.91 -6.62 8.90
C ILE A 81 -5.31 -5.43 9.65
N LEU A 82 -4.12 -4.94 9.25
CA LEU A 82 -3.50 -3.75 9.82
C LEU A 82 -4.28 -2.48 9.48
N GLU A 83 -4.81 -2.34 8.27
CA GLU A 83 -5.65 -1.19 7.86
C GLU A 83 -6.91 -1.03 8.71
N LYS A 84 -7.49 -2.13 9.15
CA LYS A 84 -8.70 -2.08 10.01
C LYS A 84 -8.38 -1.87 11.49
N LYS A 85 -7.15 -1.45 11.81
CA LYS A 85 -6.72 -1.02 13.14
C LYS A 85 -6.32 0.45 13.11
N VAL A 86 -6.52 1.13 14.22
CA VAL A 86 -6.26 2.57 14.33
C VAL A 86 -5.24 2.83 15.42
N ILE A 87 -4.17 3.53 15.06
CA ILE A 87 -3.18 4.04 16.01
C ILE A 87 -3.77 5.25 16.73
N ARG A 88 -3.82 5.18 18.05
CA ARG A 88 -4.39 6.21 18.91
C ARG A 88 -3.33 6.81 19.82
N PRO A 89 -3.39 8.11 20.10
CA PRO A 89 -2.55 8.71 21.15
C PRO A 89 -2.95 8.16 22.52
N ASP A 90 -2.02 8.27 23.48
CA ASP A 90 -2.31 7.97 24.88
C ASP A 90 -3.32 8.98 25.44
N THR A 91 -4.05 8.56 26.50
CA THR A 91 -5.01 9.43 27.16
C THR A 91 -4.35 10.73 27.62
N GLY A 92 -4.90 11.87 27.20
CA GLY A 92 -4.38 13.19 27.53
C GLY A 92 -3.15 13.62 26.72
N LYS A 93 -2.79 12.87 25.66
CA LYS A 93 -1.78 13.27 24.69
C LYS A 93 -2.41 13.62 23.35
N ASP A 94 -1.80 14.56 22.64
CA ASP A 94 -2.28 14.95 21.31
C ASP A 94 -1.88 13.93 20.25
N TYR A 95 -0.69 13.36 20.36
CA TYR A 95 -0.11 12.43 19.38
C TYR A 95 0.56 11.25 20.07
N LEU A 96 0.70 10.14 19.34
CA LEU A 96 1.60 9.06 19.69
C LEU A 96 2.97 9.34 19.07
N THR A 97 4.01 9.47 19.90
CA THR A 97 5.39 9.62 19.45
C THR A 97 6.18 8.39 19.86
N VAL A 98 6.97 7.84 18.94
CA VAL A 98 7.76 6.62 19.15
C VAL A 98 9.23 6.84 18.83
N SER A 99 10.10 6.10 19.51
CA SER A 99 11.53 6.05 19.25
C SER A 99 12.10 4.69 19.64
N GLY A 100 13.17 4.26 19.01
CA GLY A 100 13.85 3.00 19.29
C GLY A 100 14.13 2.19 18.05
N ASP A 101 14.53 0.93 18.22
CA ASP A 101 14.65 -0.01 17.10
C ASP A 101 13.30 -0.20 16.42
N ALA A 102 13.28 -0.24 15.08
CA ALA A 102 12.03 -0.32 14.33
C ALA A 102 11.23 -1.62 14.65
N ASN A 103 11.88 -2.75 14.95
CA ASN A 103 11.18 -3.95 15.36
C ASN A 103 10.56 -3.79 16.77
N ASP A 104 11.21 -3.11 17.70
CA ASP A 104 10.63 -2.83 19.02
C ASP A 104 9.40 -1.93 18.90
N VAL A 105 9.47 -0.92 18.01
CA VAL A 105 8.33 -0.05 17.72
C VAL A 105 7.18 -0.83 17.06
N LEU A 106 7.47 -1.74 16.11
CA LEU A 106 6.44 -2.61 15.52
C LEU A 106 5.78 -3.49 16.59
N ALA A 107 6.56 -4.08 17.51
CA ALA A 107 6.02 -4.89 18.59
C ALA A 107 5.08 -4.08 19.50
N LEU A 108 5.48 -2.84 19.88
CA LEU A 108 4.63 -1.92 20.62
C LEU A 108 3.32 -1.63 19.88
N LEU A 109 3.39 -1.39 18.56
CA LEU A 109 2.18 -1.11 17.76
C LEU A 109 1.26 -2.32 17.68
N MET A 110 1.79 -3.54 17.54
CA MET A 110 0.98 -4.77 17.56
C MET A 110 0.28 -4.96 18.90
N GLU A 111 0.95 -4.67 20.02
CA GLU A 111 0.33 -4.71 21.35
C GLU A 111 -0.80 -3.67 21.44
N ARG A 112 -0.55 -2.43 21.03
CA ARG A 112 -1.55 -1.34 21.07
C ARG A 112 -2.77 -1.62 20.18
N CYS A 113 -2.57 -2.29 19.06
CA CYS A 113 -3.63 -2.69 18.14
C CYS A 113 -4.36 -3.98 18.55
N GLY A 114 -3.88 -4.68 19.59
CA GLY A 114 -4.44 -5.95 20.04
C GLY A 114 -4.22 -7.08 19.01
N LEU A 115 -3.07 -7.10 18.36
CA LEU A 115 -2.75 -8.03 17.26
C LEU A 115 -1.64 -9.03 17.61
N VAL A 116 -1.12 -9.03 18.85
CA VAL A 116 0.01 -9.86 19.28
C VAL A 116 -0.22 -11.36 19.13
N ASP A 117 -1.47 -11.82 19.14
CA ASP A 117 -1.79 -13.23 18.95
C ASP A 117 -1.65 -13.69 17.50
N LEU A 118 -1.71 -12.76 16.54
CA LEU A 118 -1.63 -13.05 15.09
C LEU A 118 -0.27 -12.63 14.54
N PHE A 119 0.21 -11.43 14.90
CA PHE A 119 1.44 -10.88 14.38
C PHE A 119 2.59 -11.00 15.38
N GLY A 120 3.60 -11.78 15.00
CA GLY A 120 4.86 -11.88 15.72
C GLY A 120 5.88 -10.87 15.19
N VAL A 121 6.68 -10.29 16.09
CA VAL A 121 7.81 -9.44 15.70
C VAL A 121 9.09 -10.10 16.20
N PRO A 122 10.11 -10.29 15.34
CA PRO A 122 11.38 -10.88 15.77
C PRO A 122 12.02 -10.08 16.90
N LYS A 123 12.49 -10.76 17.94
CA LYS A 123 13.20 -10.12 19.07
C LYS A 123 14.63 -9.69 18.73
N ILE A 124 15.02 -9.79 17.47
CA ILE A 124 16.32 -9.37 16.97
C ILE A 124 16.21 -7.92 16.50
N SER A 125 17.19 -7.08 16.84
CA SER A 125 17.27 -5.70 16.35
C SER A 125 17.23 -5.67 14.83
N SER A 126 16.41 -4.78 14.28
CA SER A 126 16.37 -4.50 12.84
C SER A 126 17.62 -3.74 12.36
N GLY A 127 18.35 -3.10 13.27
CA GLY A 127 19.43 -2.15 12.95
C GLY A 127 18.92 -0.79 12.44
N ILE A 128 17.59 -0.60 12.39
CA ILE A 128 16.94 0.62 11.89
C ILE A 128 16.39 1.40 13.08
N GLN A 129 16.81 2.66 13.23
CA GLN A 129 16.43 3.51 14.37
C GLN A 129 15.34 4.50 13.99
N ILE A 130 14.25 4.47 14.71
CA ILE A 130 13.19 5.48 14.69
C ILE A 130 13.53 6.54 15.72
N SER A 131 13.48 7.83 15.35
CA SER A 131 13.80 8.93 16.23
C SER A 131 12.66 9.95 16.27
N GLY A 132 11.87 9.92 17.34
CA GLY A 132 10.81 10.90 17.59
C GLY A 132 9.73 10.95 16.51
N TYR A 133 9.40 9.83 15.89
CA TYR A 133 8.34 9.79 14.88
C TYR A 133 6.97 10.01 15.53
N GLN A 134 6.25 11.00 15.05
CA GLN A 134 4.93 11.37 15.51
C GLN A 134 3.87 10.87 14.52
N PHE A 135 3.00 9.98 14.97
CA PHE A 135 1.89 9.50 14.14
C PHE A 135 0.79 10.57 14.00
N PRO A 136 0.18 10.71 12.81
CA PRO A 136 -1.09 11.43 12.67
C PRO A 136 -2.14 10.86 13.61
N ARG A 137 -3.05 11.73 14.09
CA ARG A 137 -4.13 11.27 14.98
C ARG A 137 -5.07 10.32 14.27
N TYR A 138 -5.35 9.19 14.90
CA TYR A 138 -6.30 8.18 14.41
C TYR A 138 -5.98 7.66 13.00
N VAL A 139 -4.71 7.61 12.64
CA VAL A 139 -4.27 7.00 11.39
C VAL A 139 -4.49 5.48 11.46
N ASP A 140 -4.87 4.86 10.34
CA ASP A 140 -4.86 3.40 10.27
C ASP A 140 -3.45 2.85 10.46
N ALA A 141 -3.36 1.62 11.02
CA ALA A 141 -2.07 1.10 11.43
C ALA A 141 -1.17 0.78 10.23
N TYR A 142 -1.74 0.34 9.10
CA TYR A 142 -0.94 0.04 7.92
C TYR A 142 -0.28 1.29 7.35
N ALA A 143 -1.05 2.31 6.99
CA ALA A 143 -0.51 3.56 6.47
C ALA A 143 0.44 4.25 7.46
N GLY A 144 0.10 4.24 8.76
CA GLY A 144 0.97 4.78 9.80
C GLY A 144 2.33 4.07 9.87
N ILE A 145 2.35 2.74 9.85
CA ILE A 145 3.57 1.93 9.86
C ILE A 145 4.39 2.17 8.59
N VAL A 146 3.75 2.14 7.41
CA VAL A 146 4.45 2.36 6.14
C VAL A 146 5.12 3.73 6.11
N LYS A 147 4.40 4.80 6.46
CA LYS A 147 4.96 6.17 6.52
C LYS A 147 6.10 6.29 7.54
N MET A 148 5.96 5.66 8.71
CA MET A 148 7.01 5.65 9.73
C MET A 148 8.28 4.98 9.21
N LEU A 149 8.17 3.78 8.62
CA LEU A 149 9.32 3.05 8.10
C LEU A 149 9.96 3.75 6.92
N SER A 150 9.15 4.26 5.99
CA SER A 150 9.62 5.02 4.83
C SER A 150 10.43 6.25 5.23
N SER A 151 10.06 6.94 6.33
CA SER A 151 10.79 8.11 6.83
C SER A 151 12.24 7.83 7.25
N VAL A 152 12.58 6.56 7.44
CA VAL A 152 13.94 6.08 7.78
C VAL A 152 14.54 5.16 6.72
N GLY A 153 14.00 5.16 5.50
CA GLY A 153 14.50 4.33 4.39
C GLY A 153 14.23 2.83 4.58
N ALA A 154 13.18 2.49 5.30
CA ALA A 154 12.78 1.11 5.59
C ALA A 154 11.38 0.79 5.04
N LYS A 155 11.08 -0.50 4.94
CA LYS A 155 9.77 -1.03 4.56
C LYS A 155 9.32 -2.15 5.48
N LEU A 156 8.02 -2.43 5.45
CA LEU A 156 7.41 -3.52 6.19
C LEU A 156 7.57 -4.82 5.42
N LYS A 157 8.17 -5.83 6.06
CA LYS A 157 8.24 -7.20 5.57
C LYS A 157 7.27 -8.07 6.36
N ILE A 158 6.44 -8.84 5.65
CA ILE A 158 5.44 -9.74 6.22
C ILE A 158 5.71 -11.15 5.67
N ILE A 159 5.72 -12.16 6.55
CA ILE A 159 5.90 -13.57 6.16
C ILE A 159 5.09 -14.44 7.13
N TYR A 160 4.32 -15.39 6.61
CA TYR A 160 3.68 -16.38 7.46
C TYR A 160 4.69 -17.43 7.95
N ASN A 161 4.82 -17.56 9.27
CA ASN A 161 5.68 -18.55 9.91
C ASN A 161 4.85 -19.78 10.34
N ASP A 162 4.95 -20.83 9.54
CA ASP A 162 4.22 -22.07 9.77
C ASP A 162 4.59 -22.77 11.12
N LYS A 163 5.85 -22.63 11.57
CA LYS A 163 6.31 -23.26 12.81
C LYS A 163 5.70 -22.63 14.06
N GLU A 164 5.50 -21.33 14.02
CA GLU A 164 4.94 -20.55 15.12
C GLU A 164 3.45 -20.28 14.94
N SER A 165 2.89 -20.67 13.79
CA SER A 165 1.49 -20.42 13.40
C SER A 165 1.10 -18.94 13.55
N CYS A 166 2.01 -18.04 13.15
CA CYS A 166 1.82 -16.59 13.23
C CYS A 166 2.34 -15.90 11.98
N VAL A 167 1.93 -14.66 11.80
CA VAL A 167 2.41 -13.77 10.74
C VAL A 167 3.58 -12.96 11.29
N ASN A 168 4.80 -13.23 10.86
CA ASN A 168 5.96 -12.45 11.25
C ASN A 168 6.01 -11.15 10.47
N ILE A 169 6.10 -10.03 11.18
CA ILE A 169 6.33 -8.70 10.62
C ILE A 169 7.66 -8.15 11.11
N SER A 170 8.39 -7.48 10.24
CA SER A 170 9.69 -6.87 10.57
C SER A 170 9.96 -5.65 9.70
N ALA A 171 10.81 -4.75 10.21
CA ALA A 171 11.37 -3.66 9.43
C ALA A 171 12.62 -4.14 8.68
N VAL A 172 12.69 -3.86 7.39
CA VAL A 172 13.87 -4.13 6.56
C VAL A 172 14.22 -2.88 5.73
N PRO A 173 15.50 -2.69 5.34
CA PRO A 173 15.85 -1.59 4.46
C PRO A 173 15.12 -1.68 3.11
N ILE A 174 14.77 -0.53 2.54
CA ILE A 174 14.32 -0.44 1.14
C ILE A 174 15.50 -0.83 0.24
N ARG A 175 15.28 -1.76 -0.68
CA ARG A 175 16.29 -2.15 -1.67
C ARG A 175 16.12 -1.27 -2.92
N ASP A 176 17.20 -0.64 -3.35
CA ASP A 176 17.25 0.06 -4.64
C ASP A 176 17.82 -0.89 -5.69
N LEU A 177 16.94 -1.49 -6.47
CA LEU A 177 17.27 -2.44 -7.52
C LEU A 177 17.33 -1.77 -8.90
N SER A 178 17.20 -0.44 -8.97
CA SER A 178 17.14 0.30 -10.23
C SER A 178 18.40 0.21 -11.08
N SER A 179 19.55 -0.08 -10.46
CA SER A 179 20.81 -0.27 -11.16
C SER A 179 21.16 -1.73 -11.49
N GLU A 180 20.56 -2.68 -10.76
CA GLU A 180 20.86 -4.10 -10.93
C GLU A 180 20.05 -4.71 -12.07
N TYR A 181 18.85 -4.19 -12.30
CA TYR A 181 17.95 -4.66 -13.32
C TYR A 181 17.60 -3.51 -14.25
N GLU A 182 18.36 -3.35 -15.33
CA GLU A 182 17.92 -2.52 -16.45
C GLU A 182 16.81 -3.28 -17.18
N TYR A 183 15.60 -3.15 -16.68
CA TYR A 183 14.44 -3.84 -17.23
C TYR A 183 14.13 -3.30 -18.62
N SER A 184 14.31 -4.16 -19.61
CA SER A 184 14.01 -3.87 -21.01
C SER A 184 13.13 -4.95 -21.60
N ASP A 185 12.47 -4.65 -22.72
CA ASP A 185 11.67 -5.61 -23.51
C ASP A 185 12.37 -6.93 -23.82
N ASP A 186 13.71 -6.96 -23.73
CA ASP A 186 14.55 -8.13 -24.01
C ASP A 186 14.36 -9.28 -22.99
N TYR A 187 13.81 -9.00 -21.81
CA TYR A 187 13.58 -9.98 -20.74
C TYR A 187 12.12 -10.49 -20.66
N GLY A 188 11.32 -10.24 -21.70
CA GLY A 188 9.93 -10.69 -21.76
C GLY A 188 9.01 -9.92 -20.80
N MET A 189 9.41 -8.75 -20.37
CA MET A 189 8.67 -7.88 -19.49
C MET A 189 7.69 -7.03 -20.29
N LYS A 190 6.46 -6.97 -19.84
CA LYS A 190 5.47 -6.01 -20.36
C LYS A 190 5.47 -4.81 -19.44
N ILE A 191 6.05 -3.71 -19.90
CA ILE A 191 6.04 -2.42 -19.19
C ILE A 191 5.05 -1.52 -19.90
N ILE A 192 4.07 -1.02 -19.17
CA ILE A 192 3.21 0.08 -19.62
C ILE A 192 3.69 1.32 -18.87
N ILE A 193 4.17 2.30 -19.64
CA ILE A 193 4.57 3.59 -19.11
C ILE A 193 3.55 4.58 -19.62
N GLU A 194 2.79 5.18 -18.71
CA GLU A 194 1.90 6.28 -18.98
C GLU A 194 2.46 7.54 -18.31
N ARG A 195 2.75 8.55 -19.13
CA ARG A 195 3.14 9.87 -18.62
C ARG A 195 1.97 10.83 -18.83
N LYS A 196 1.32 11.21 -17.75
CA LYS A 196 0.27 12.23 -17.76
C LYS A 196 0.89 13.60 -17.52
N THR A 197 1.18 14.31 -18.60
CA THR A 197 1.83 15.63 -18.55
C THR A 197 0.83 16.80 -18.52
N GLY A 198 -0.47 16.54 -18.66
CA GLY A 198 -1.55 17.53 -18.67
C GLY A 198 -2.27 17.65 -17.32
N GLY A 199 -1.60 17.41 -16.22
CA GLY A 199 -2.18 17.61 -14.89
C GLY A 199 -2.29 19.07 -14.49
N VAL A 200 -3.13 19.35 -13.48
CA VAL A 200 -3.29 20.70 -12.93
C VAL A 200 -1.97 21.22 -12.38
N ASN A 201 -1.58 22.43 -12.75
CA ASN A 201 -0.36 23.05 -12.26
C ASN A 201 -0.60 24.41 -11.57
N HIS A 202 -1.87 24.82 -11.48
CA HIS A 202 -2.34 25.98 -10.75
C HIS A 202 -3.68 25.63 -10.08
N LEU A 203 -3.73 25.55 -8.75
CA LEU A 203 -4.95 25.32 -7.98
C LEU A 203 -5.34 26.57 -7.22
N ILE A 204 -6.53 27.09 -7.50
CA ILE A 204 -7.12 28.23 -6.83
C ILE A 204 -7.99 27.70 -5.69
N CYS A 205 -7.49 27.76 -4.47
CA CYS A 205 -8.19 27.27 -3.29
C CYS A 205 -9.10 28.35 -2.72
N LEU A 206 -10.38 28.05 -2.60
CA LEU A 206 -11.43 28.95 -2.15
C LEU A 206 -11.89 28.54 -0.75
N GLY A 207 -11.53 29.33 0.25
CA GLY A 207 -11.85 29.11 1.65
C GLY A 207 -13.14 29.75 2.11
N SER A 208 -13.23 30.06 3.40
CA SER A 208 -14.37 30.72 4.02
C SER A 208 -14.53 32.17 3.59
N GLY A 209 -15.73 32.71 3.73
CA GLY A 209 -16.12 34.05 3.32
C GLY A 209 -16.92 34.09 2.02
N GLU A 210 -17.35 35.29 1.60
CA GLU A 210 -18.14 35.48 0.39
C GLU A 210 -17.58 36.63 -0.47
N LEU A 211 -17.69 36.48 -1.76
CA LEU A 211 -17.30 37.50 -2.75
C LEU A 211 -15.86 38.01 -2.51
N ALA A 212 -15.68 39.31 -2.38
CA ALA A 212 -14.36 39.95 -2.18
C ALA A 212 -13.74 39.67 -0.78
N ALA A 213 -14.52 39.21 0.18
CA ALA A 213 -14.07 38.83 1.50
C ALA A 213 -13.73 37.34 1.63
N ARG A 214 -13.85 36.58 0.55
CA ARG A 214 -13.51 35.14 0.54
C ARG A 214 -12.01 34.95 0.61
N THR A 215 -11.56 34.05 1.46
CA THR A 215 -10.14 33.63 1.52
C THR A 215 -9.80 32.86 0.23
N VAL A 216 -8.77 33.31 -0.47
CA VAL A 216 -8.26 32.67 -1.69
C VAL A 216 -6.76 32.41 -1.55
N ILE A 217 -6.32 31.22 -1.87
CA ILE A 217 -4.89 30.83 -1.89
C ILE A 217 -4.62 30.19 -3.26
N ASP A 218 -3.55 30.66 -3.91
CA ASP A 218 -3.07 30.07 -5.15
C ASP A 218 -1.90 29.14 -4.86
N LEU A 219 -2.00 27.90 -5.32
CA LEU A 219 -0.96 26.88 -5.25
C LEU A 219 -0.52 26.48 -6.67
N TYR A 220 0.76 26.34 -6.86
CA TYR A 220 1.35 26.06 -8.16
C TYR A 220 2.29 24.87 -8.08
N VAL A 221 2.38 24.12 -9.18
CA VAL A 221 3.41 23.09 -9.38
C VAL A 221 4.60 23.72 -10.10
N ASP A 222 5.80 23.55 -9.59
CA ASP A 222 7.03 24.00 -10.24
C ASP A 222 7.49 23.01 -11.33
N LYS A 223 8.57 23.37 -12.05
CA LYS A 223 9.14 22.50 -13.10
C LYS A 223 9.76 21.19 -12.58
N SER A 224 9.93 21.08 -11.29
CA SER A 224 10.45 19.89 -10.62
C SER A 224 9.32 19.04 -10.00
N GLY A 225 8.04 19.43 -10.16
CA GLY A 225 6.89 18.74 -9.61
C GLY A 225 6.54 19.10 -8.17
N ASN A 226 7.26 20.06 -7.54
CA ASN A 226 6.99 20.48 -6.18
C ASN A 226 5.86 21.50 -6.13
N ILE A 227 5.03 21.43 -5.07
CA ILE A 227 3.98 22.45 -4.84
C ILE A 227 4.57 23.65 -4.15
N THR A 228 4.30 24.82 -4.71
CA THR A 228 4.80 26.13 -4.27
C THR A 228 3.73 27.22 -4.37
N GLU A 229 4.01 28.41 -3.83
CA GLU A 229 3.16 29.60 -4.00
C GLU A 229 3.64 30.49 -5.16
N LYS A 230 4.59 30.00 -5.99
CA LYS A 230 5.14 30.76 -7.11
C LYS A 230 4.75 30.10 -8.42
N GLN A 231 4.11 30.87 -9.29
CA GLN A 231 3.74 30.42 -10.63
C GLN A 231 4.97 30.09 -11.48
N ALA A 232 4.97 28.91 -12.09
CA ALA A 232 6.05 28.43 -12.95
C ALA A 232 5.61 28.19 -14.41
N TYR A 233 4.32 28.08 -14.66
CA TYR A 233 3.71 27.88 -15.96
C TYR A 233 2.79 29.05 -16.30
N PHE A 234 2.78 29.49 -17.56
CA PHE A 234 2.06 30.67 -18.03
C PHE A 234 1.42 30.40 -19.38
N GLY A 235 0.36 31.17 -19.72
CA GLY A 235 -0.31 31.08 -20.99
C GLY A 235 -0.93 29.71 -21.25
N GLU A 236 -0.66 29.13 -22.40
CA GLU A 236 -1.18 27.82 -22.82
C GLU A 236 -0.62 26.65 -22.01
N TYR A 237 0.43 26.86 -21.24
CA TYR A 237 1.03 25.85 -20.36
C TYR A 237 0.46 25.86 -18.93
N GLU A 238 -0.34 26.87 -18.60
CA GLU A 238 -1.07 26.93 -17.35
C GLU A 238 -2.34 26.09 -17.44
N ILE A 239 -2.49 25.12 -16.53
CA ILE A 239 -3.69 24.31 -16.37
C ILE A 239 -4.22 24.56 -14.98
N ALA A 240 -5.27 25.41 -14.91
CA ALA A 240 -5.82 25.85 -13.64
C ALA A 240 -7.13 25.12 -13.31
N GLU A 241 -7.33 24.85 -12.01
CA GLU A 241 -8.59 24.35 -11.45
C GLU A 241 -8.92 25.10 -10.16
N THR A 242 -10.20 25.12 -9.79
CA THR A 242 -10.65 25.70 -8.52
C THR A 242 -11.00 24.60 -7.54
N TYR A 243 -10.58 24.77 -6.30
CA TYR A 243 -10.91 23.88 -5.18
C TYR A 243 -11.71 24.64 -4.13
N ASP A 244 -12.99 24.32 -3.99
CA ASP A 244 -13.87 24.96 -3.01
C ASP A 244 -13.84 24.19 -1.68
N TYR A 245 -13.22 24.80 -0.67
CA TYR A 245 -13.20 24.33 0.70
C TYR A 245 -13.74 25.40 1.66
N GLY A 246 -15.00 25.80 1.42
CA GLY A 246 -15.67 26.92 2.12
C GLY A 246 -15.81 26.78 3.63
N ASN A 247 -15.61 25.57 4.19
CA ASN A 247 -15.65 25.29 5.63
C ASN A 247 -14.31 25.41 6.32
N SER A 248 -13.24 25.91 5.64
CA SER A 248 -11.93 26.07 6.26
C SER A 248 -12.00 26.99 7.48
N GLU A 249 -11.42 26.55 8.60
CA GLU A 249 -11.36 27.34 9.85
C GLU A 249 -10.20 28.35 9.80
N SER A 250 -9.17 28.10 8.97
CA SER A 250 -7.99 28.96 8.83
C SER A 250 -7.41 28.92 7.41
N SER A 251 -6.52 29.88 7.11
CA SER A 251 -5.74 29.89 5.86
C SER A 251 -4.77 28.72 5.78
N GLU A 252 -4.21 28.32 6.91
CA GLU A 252 -3.27 27.21 7.02
C GLU A 252 -3.96 25.89 6.67
N GLU A 253 -5.16 25.66 7.18
CA GLU A 253 -5.96 24.48 6.87
C GLU A 253 -6.35 24.46 5.37
N LEU A 254 -6.80 25.59 4.84
CA LEU A 254 -7.11 25.72 3.42
C LEU A 254 -5.89 25.38 2.54
N LYS A 255 -4.70 25.85 2.94
CA LYS A 255 -3.46 25.57 2.23
C LYS A 255 -3.11 24.07 2.30
N GLU A 256 -3.20 23.44 3.48
CA GLU A 256 -2.93 22.02 3.67
C GLU A 256 -3.84 21.16 2.79
N LYS A 257 -5.15 21.43 2.82
CA LYS A 257 -6.13 20.73 1.99
C LYS A 257 -5.97 21.01 0.49
N GLY A 258 -5.55 22.21 0.15
CA GLY A 258 -5.19 22.57 -1.22
C GLY A 258 -3.98 21.81 -1.74
N ILE A 259 -2.96 21.62 -0.90
CA ILE A 259 -1.77 20.82 -1.23
C ILE A 259 -2.17 19.36 -1.47
N GLU A 260 -2.93 18.75 -0.55
CA GLU A 260 -3.45 17.38 -0.71
C GLU A 260 -4.20 17.24 -2.05
N ARG A 261 -5.10 18.18 -2.36
CA ARG A 261 -5.87 18.17 -3.61
C ARG A 261 -5.02 18.36 -4.86
N LEU A 262 -4.02 19.24 -4.81
CA LEU A 262 -3.14 19.47 -5.95
C LEU A 262 -2.19 18.29 -6.22
N GLU A 263 -1.77 17.56 -5.18
CA GLU A 263 -1.02 16.29 -5.32
C GLU A 263 -1.82 15.27 -6.15
N GLU A 264 -3.13 15.15 -5.95
CA GLU A 264 -3.99 14.25 -6.73
C GLU A 264 -4.19 14.69 -8.20
N LEU A 265 -4.13 15.99 -8.46
CA LEU A 265 -4.47 16.58 -9.77
C LEU A 265 -3.26 16.87 -10.66
N LYS A 266 -2.06 16.98 -10.09
CA LYS A 266 -0.85 17.34 -10.83
C LYS A 266 -0.45 16.23 -11.83
N SER A 267 0.46 16.57 -12.73
CA SER A 267 1.05 15.60 -13.65
C SER A 267 1.79 14.52 -12.91
N TYR A 268 1.65 13.27 -13.32
CA TYR A 268 2.34 12.12 -12.76
C TYR A 268 2.84 11.18 -13.86
N ASP A 269 3.86 10.42 -13.52
CA ASP A 269 4.32 9.30 -14.31
C ASP A 269 3.77 8.01 -13.68
N PHE A 270 2.95 7.28 -14.42
CA PHE A 270 2.44 5.99 -14.01
C PHE A 270 3.21 4.88 -14.72
N VAL A 271 3.65 3.89 -13.96
CA VAL A 271 4.29 2.72 -14.50
C VAL A 271 3.60 1.47 -14.01
N SER A 272 3.04 0.72 -14.91
CA SER A 272 2.61 -0.64 -14.64
C SER A 272 3.60 -1.60 -15.28
N ALA A 273 4.16 -2.47 -14.48
CA ALA A 273 5.06 -3.49 -14.95
C ALA A 273 4.56 -4.87 -14.57
N SER A 274 4.39 -5.75 -15.56
CA SER A 274 4.00 -7.13 -15.34
C SER A 274 5.22 -8.03 -15.52
N PHE A 275 5.59 -8.73 -14.44
CA PHE A 275 6.76 -9.62 -14.42
C PHE A 275 6.34 -11.04 -14.07
N SER A 276 7.05 -12.01 -14.62
CA SER A 276 7.08 -13.36 -14.07
C SER A 276 8.25 -13.45 -13.09
N LYS A 277 7.93 -13.54 -11.80
CA LYS A 277 8.82 -13.89 -10.68
C LYS A 277 10.16 -13.15 -10.61
N LEU A 278 10.14 -11.96 -10.04
CA LEU A 278 11.33 -11.25 -9.57
C LEU A 278 11.41 -11.34 -8.04
N ASP A 279 12.62 -11.27 -7.50
CA ASP A 279 12.83 -11.09 -6.05
C ASP A 279 12.66 -9.61 -5.68
N VAL A 280 11.44 -9.12 -5.87
CA VAL A 280 11.01 -7.74 -5.59
C VAL A 280 9.80 -7.80 -4.67
N GLY A 281 9.68 -6.88 -3.76
CA GLY A 281 8.49 -6.75 -2.89
C GLY A 281 8.08 -5.30 -2.73
N ILE A 282 6.87 -5.09 -2.22
CA ILE A 282 6.33 -3.77 -1.94
C ILE A 282 7.33 -2.93 -1.16
N GLY A 283 7.53 -1.69 -1.57
CA GLY A 283 8.48 -0.74 -1.01
C GLY A 283 9.88 -0.79 -1.62
N ASP A 284 10.26 -1.80 -2.43
CA ASP A 284 11.52 -1.79 -3.17
C ASP A 284 11.46 -0.80 -4.34
N ILE A 285 12.60 -0.24 -4.70
CA ILE A 285 12.73 0.67 -5.84
C ILE A 285 13.22 -0.12 -7.04
N ILE A 286 12.50 -0.04 -8.14
CA ILE A 286 12.89 -0.64 -9.41
C ILE A 286 13.14 0.42 -10.48
N GLY A 287 13.96 0.08 -11.48
CA GLY A 287 14.23 0.90 -12.64
C GLY A 287 13.67 0.28 -13.91
N GLY A 288 13.28 1.09 -14.87
CA GLY A 288 12.86 0.64 -16.18
C GLY A 288 13.32 1.61 -17.27
N ARG A 289 13.68 1.08 -18.44
CA ARG A 289 14.02 1.88 -19.61
C ARG A 289 13.28 1.36 -20.84
N ASN A 290 12.51 2.20 -21.47
CA ASN A 290 11.99 1.90 -22.79
C ASN A 290 12.97 2.41 -23.86
N ARG A 291 13.56 1.49 -24.65
CA ARG A 291 14.56 1.83 -25.67
C ARG A 291 14.00 2.64 -26.83
N ALA A 292 12.75 2.44 -27.19
CA ALA A 292 12.12 3.14 -28.32
C ALA A 292 11.83 4.61 -28.00
N THR A 293 11.40 4.90 -26.77
CA THR A 293 11.05 6.26 -26.32
C THR A 293 12.18 6.94 -25.54
N GLY A 294 13.18 6.17 -25.07
CA GLY A 294 14.25 6.68 -24.22
C GLY A 294 13.79 7.02 -22.78
N ILE A 295 12.55 6.74 -22.44
CA ILE A 295 12.02 7.01 -21.09
C ILE A 295 12.71 6.07 -20.10
N VAL A 296 13.30 6.67 -19.06
CA VAL A 296 13.90 5.98 -17.92
C VAL A 296 13.06 6.32 -16.70
N LEU A 297 12.69 5.31 -15.94
CA LEU A 297 11.91 5.43 -14.71
C LEU A 297 12.63 4.78 -13.55
N LYS A 298 12.43 5.35 -12.37
CA LYS A 298 12.92 4.83 -11.12
C LYS A 298 11.83 5.06 -10.08
N GLU A 299 11.03 4.01 -9.82
CA GLU A 299 9.84 4.10 -9.01
C GLU A 299 9.80 3.02 -7.94
N GLN A 300 9.05 3.29 -6.86
CA GLN A 300 8.82 2.35 -5.79
C GLN A 300 7.69 1.40 -6.15
N VAL A 301 7.82 0.13 -5.78
CA VAL A 301 6.74 -0.85 -5.90
C VAL A 301 5.70 -0.57 -4.82
N GLU A 302 4.51 -0.22 -5.25
CA GLU A 302 3.39 0.15 -4.37
C GLU A 302 2.43 -1.01 -4.16
N GLU A 303 2.13 -1.73 -5.23
CA GLU A 303 1.20 -2.85 -5.18
C GLU A 303 1.77 -4.11 -5.82
N GLU A 304 1.33 -5.24 -5.30
CA GLU A 304 1.57 -6.57 -5.85
C GLU A 304 0.24 -7.31 -5.98
N ILE A 305 -0.15 -7.65 -7.21
CA ILE A 305 -1.37 -8.39 -7.51
C ILE A 305 -0.98 -9.82 -7.86
N VAL A 306 -1.41 -10.77 -7.05
CA VAL A 306 -1.09 -12.20 -7.19
C VAL A 306 -2.33 -12.97 -7.61
N LYS A 307 -2.30 -13.53 -8.81
CA LYS A 307 -3.36 -14.39 -9.32
C LYS A 307 -2.88 -15.84 -9.40
N ILE A 308 -3.54 -16.71 -8.69
CA ILE A 308 -3.24 -18.15 -8.70
C ILE A 308 -4.41 -18.88 -9.32
N LYS A 309 -4.17 -19.60 -10.42
CA LYS A 309 -5.18 -20.39 -11.08
C LYS A 309 -4.63 -21.75 -11.48
N ASN A 310 -5.21 -22.81 -10.95
CA ASN A 310 -4.78 -24.19 -11.22
C ASN A 310 -3.26 -24.41 -10.94
N GLY A 311 -2.75 -23.80 -9.87
CA GLY A 311 -1.33 -23.88 -9.49
C GLY A 311 -0.38 -23.01 -10.31
N ILE A 312 -0.87 -22.30 -11.33
CA ILE A 312 -0.09 -21.29 -12.08
C ILE A 312 -0.28 -19.96 -11.40
N GLU A 313 0.83 -19.34 -11.07
CA GLU A 313 0.95 -18.04 -10.45
C GLU A 313 1.25 -16.98 -11.50
N THR A 314 0.59 -15.86 -11.41
CA THR A 314 0.88 -14.64 -12.18
C THR A 314 0.96 -13.50 -11.20
N ILE A 315 2.08 -12.79 -11.18
CA ILE A 315 2.30 -11.61 -10.34
C ILE A 315 2.36 -10.39 -11.25
N THR A 316 1.68 -9.34 -10.84
CA THR A 316 1.74 -8.02 -11.47
C THR A 316 2.08 -7.01 -10.39
N TYR A 317 3.06 -6.16 -10.65
CA TYR A 317 3.43 -5.07 -9.76
C TYR A 317 2.92 -3.75 -10.34
N LYS A 318 2.40 -2.88 -9.48
CA LYS A 318 2.20 -1.47 -9.79
C LYS A 318 3.28 -0.66 -9.10
N VAL A 319 3.75 0.39 -9.74
CA VAL A 319 4.84 1.25 -9.26
C VAL A 319 4.47 2.71 -9.47
N GLY A 320 4.88 3.58 -8.54
CA GLY A 320 4.52 5.00 -8.52
C GLY A 320 3.10 5.24 -7.96
N GLU A 321 2.89 6.39 -7.34
CA GLU A 321 1.58 6.80 -6.83
C GLU A 321 0.61 7.07 -8.01
N GLU A 322 -0.65 6.57 -7.89
CA GLU A 322 -1.76 6.98 -8.76
C GLU A 322 -2.19 8.41 -8.45
#